data_fa7461c963ecd8abe44804eb92979c94
#
_entry.id   fa7461c963ecd8abe44804eb92979c94
#
_cell.length_a   1.000
_cell.length_b   1.000
_cell.length_c   1.000
_cell.angle_alpha   90.00
_cell.angle_beta   90.00
_cell.angle_gamma   90.00
#
_symmetry.space_group_name_H-M   'P 1'
#
loop_
_entity.id
_entity.type
_entity.pdbx_description
1 polymer ?
#
loop_
_entity_poly.entity_id
_entity_poly.type
_entity_poly.pdbx_seq_one_letter_code
_entity_poly.pdbx_strand_id
1 'polypeptide(L)'
;YAYISPTLEGYVGNIAMILDLKNPEKPEEVCRWWMPGQWLAGGEKPTWHGTDHRCHHPIRRGDRLYISYWHGGFAIVDISDMSKPRTVSTLDWSPPYPCPTHTTLPMLNRIMERDFMIVTDEEVGEKLNDTHNAFLWVVDITKETLPLPIATFIVPFDGKSTNEFRFGAHQPAEQVYGNTLYVTWFGGGLRAVDFSNPYIPKEVGYYIPLPGKGQKVVMSNDVFHDKDGKLYLIDRYDGFEILESQV
;
A
#
# COMPACT_ATOMS: atom_id res chain seq x y z
N TYR A 1 5.48 18.67 5.78
CA TYR A 1 6.11 18.00 4.63
C TYR A 1 5.09 17.22 3.86
N ALA A 2 5.29 17.09 2.53
CA ALA A 2 4.59 16.12 1.69
C ALA A 2 5.56 15.05 1.22
N TYR A 3 5.07 13.81 1.17
CA TYR A 3 5.77 12.64 0.67
C TYR A 3 5.05 12.20 -0.59
N ILE A 4 5.70 12.31 -1.73
CA ILE A 4 5.05 12.15 -3.03
C ILE A 4 5.84 11.19 -3.94
N SER A 5 5.18 10.69 -4.99
CA SER A 5 5.75 9.78 -5.99
C SER A 5 5.72 10.39 -7.41
N PRO A 6 6.54 11.42 -7.70
CA PRO A 6 6.55 12.04 -9.01
C PRO A 6 7.30 11.21 -10.06
N THR A 7 6.98 11.47 -11.33
CA THR A 7 7.87 11.17 -12.46
C THR A 7 8.77 12.38 -12.70
N LEU A 8 10.06 12.16 -12.87
CA LEU A 8 11.03 13.21 -13.09
C LEU A 8 11.91 12.89 -14.29
N GLU A 9 12.33 13.94 -15.00
CA GLU A 9 13.30 13.82 -16.08
C GLU A 9 14.61 13.17 -15.58
N GLY A 10 15.14 12.25 -16.37
CA GLY A 10 16.36 11.51 -16.04
C GLY A 10 16.15 10.25 -15.19
N TYR A 11 14.91 9.98 -14.75
CA TYR A 11 14.56 8.78 -14.04
C TYR A 11 13.61 7.89 -14.85
N VAL A 12 13.67 6.58 -14.63
CA VAL A 12 12.66 5.64 -15.12
C VAL A 12 11.66 5.35 -14.01
N GLY A 13 10.36 5.47 -14.32
CA GLY A 13 9.27 5.31 -13.35
C GLY A 13 9.19 6.43 -12.32
N ASN A 14 8.31 6.25 -11.34
CA ASN A 14 8.15 7.19 -10.23
C ASN A 14 9.24 6.96 -9.18
N ILE A 15 9.68 8.04 -8.54
CA ILE A 15 10.58 8.01 -7.38
C ILE A 15 9.91 8.61 -6.16
N ALA A 16 10.46 8.42 -4.98
CA ALA A 16 9.98 9.11 -3.79
C ALA A 16 10.62 10.50 -3.68
N MET A 17 9.83 11.49 -3.27
CA MET A 17 10.29 12.86 -3.04
C MET A 17 9.66 13.42 -1.77
N ILE A 18 10.44 14.19 -1.02
CA ILE A 18 9.98 14.94 0.15
C ILE A 18 9.97 16.42 -0.20
N LEU A 19 8.84 17.08 0.04
CA LEU A 19 8.67 18.52 -0.10
C LEU A 19 8.48 19.19 1.25
N ASP A 20 9.11 20.32 1.48
CA ASP A 20 8.79 21.22 2.59
C ASP A 20 7.58 22.08 2.20
N LEU A 21 6.57 22.07 3.04
CA LEU A 21 5.31 22.81 2.88
C LEU A 21 5.18 23.97 3.88
N LYS A 22 6.29 24.48 4.46
CA LYS A 22 6.22 25.67 5.33
C LYS A 22 5.54 26.83 4.62
N ASN A 23 5.80 27.00 3.34
CA ASN A 23 5.00 27.83 2.46
C ASN A 23 4.27 26.95 1.43
N PRO A 24 2.97 26.65 1.63
CA PRO A 24 2.23 25.73 0.75
C PRO A 24 2.03 26.30 -0.67
N GLU A 25 2.12 27.64 -0.85
CA GLU A 25 2.08 28.26 -2.18
C GLU A 25 3.39 28.08 -2.96
N LYS A 26 4.48 27.75 -2.25
CA LYS A 26 5.80 27.55 -2.84
C LYS A 26 6.48 26.35 -2.17
N PRO A 27 6.07 25.11 -2.47
CA PRO A 27 6.70 23.91 -1.97
C PRO A 27 8.19 23.85 -2.39
N GLU A 28 9.07 23.45 -1.49
CA GLU A 28 10.50 23.31 -1.77
C GLU A 28 10.91 21.84 -1.66
N GLU A 29 11.68 21.36 -2.62
CA GLU A 29 12.25 20.02 -2.57
C GLU A 29 13.27 19.90 -1.43
N VAL A 30 13.10 18.89 -0.57
CA VAL A 30 14.05 18.55 0.50
C VAL A 30 15.01 17.46 0.01
N CYS A 31 14.47 16.38 -0.54
CA CYS A 31 15.27 15.28 -1.07
C CYS A 31 14.47 14.39 -2.02
N ARG A 32 15.22 13.50 -2.67
CA ARG A 32 14.71 12.38 -3.48
C ARG A 32 15.29 11.08 -2.97
N TRP A 33 14.50 10.02 -3.13
CA TRP A 33 14.96 8.65 -2.96
C TRP A 33 14.41 7.78 -4.09
N TRP A 34 15.23 6.86 -4.60
CA TRP A 34 14.89 5.96 -5.70
C TRP A 34 15.56 4.61 -5.49
N MET A 35 15.02 3.56 -6.09
CA MET A 35 15.70 2.27 -6.15
C MET A 35 16.89 2.32 -7.13
N PRO A 36 18.00 1.64 -6.80
CA PRO A 36 19.14 1.53 -7.73
C PRO A 36 18.71 1.06 -9.12
N GLY A 37 19.18 1.73 -10.14
CA GLY A 37 18.81 1.46 -11.54
C GLY A 37 17.81 2.44 -12.14
N GLN A 38 17.14 3.29 -11.36
CA GLN A 38 16.18 4.25 -11.87
C GLN A 38 16.81 5.56 -12.38
N TRP A 39 17.97 5.98 -11.87
CA TRP A 39 18.57 7.25 -12.27
C TRP A 39 19.40 7.12 -13.55
N LEU A 40 18.72 7.13 -14.70
CA LEU A 40 19.35 6.95 -16.02
C LEU A 40 20.30 8.12 -16.37
N ALA A 41 19.92 9.35 -16.01
CA ALA A 41 20.80 10.52 -16.24
C ALA A 41 22.10 10.46 -15.43
N GLY A 42 22.12 9.72 -14.31
CA GLY A 42 23.33 9.44 -13.52
C GLY A 42 24.11 8.23 -14.00
N GLY A 43 23.69 7.59 -15.10
CA GLY A 43 24.36 6.43 -15.68
C GLY A 43 23.95 5.08 -15.06
N GLU A 44 22.95 5.08 -14.17
CA GLU A 44 22.40 3.84 -13.66
C GLU A 44 21.67 3.05 -14.77
N LYS A 45 21.58 1.75 -14.58
CA LYS A 45 20.81 0.86 -15.48
C LYS A 45 19.86 0.02 -14.66
N PRO A 46 18.59 -0.13 -15.09
CA PRO A 46 17.67 -1.04 -14.46
C PRO A 46 18.23 -2.47 -14.38
N THR A 47 18.11 -3.09 -13.20
CA THR A 47 18.52 -4.48 -12.97
C THR A 47 17.37 -5.47 -13.02
N TRP A 48 16.14 -4.96 -13.10
CA TRP A 48 14.90 -5.74 -13.24
C TRP A 48 14.52 -5.93 -14.72
N HIS A 49 13.71 -6.93 -14.99
CA HIS A 49 13.24 -7.27 -16.33
C HIS A 49 11.73 -7.29 -16.40
N GLY A 50 11.19 -6.57 -17.38
CA GLY A 50 9.82 -6.71 -17.88
C GLY A 50 8.70 -6.03 -17.10
N THR A 51 8.89 -5.60 -15.86
CA THR A 51 7.86 -4.98 -15.02
C THR A 51 8.36 -3.69 -14.36
N ASP A 52 7.42 -2.76 -14.11
CA ASP A 52 7.76 -1.43 -13.61
C ASP A 52 8.17 -1.46 -12.14
N HIS A 53 9.43 -1.16 -11.86
CA HIS A 53 9.86 -0.74 -10.53
C HIS A 53 9.64 0.76 -10.41
N ARG A 54 8.64 1.15 -9.63
CA ARG A 54 8.30 2.57 -9.41
C ARG A 54 7.73 2.79 -8.02
N CYS A 55 8.06 3.93 -7.42
CA CYS A 55 7.45 4.37 -6.20
C CYS A 55 5.93 4.51 -6.43
N HIS A 56 5.12 3.92 -5.54
CA HIS A 56 3.68 4.08 -5.58
C HIS A 56 3.21 4.93 -4.41
N HIS A 57 3.41 4.48 -3.16
CA HIS A 57 2.90 5.14 -1.98
C HIS A 57 3.95 5.23 -0.87
N PRO A 58 4.54 6.41 -0.60
CA PRO A 58 5.48 6.61 0.50
C PRO A 58 4.73 7.03 1.78
N ILE A 59 4.78 6.21 2.83
CA ILE A 59 4.16 6.48 4.13
C ILE A 59 5.26 6.76 5.17
N ARG A 60 5.15 7.90 5.85
CA ARG A 60 6.05 8.25 6.94
C ARG A 60 5.53 7.76 8.30
N ARG A 61 6.43 7.17 9.10
CA ARG A 61 6.23 6.96 10.54
C ARG A 61 7.55 7.30 11.27
N GLY A 62 7.49 8.31 12.13
CA GLY A 62 8.71 8.81 12.80
C GLY A 62 9.80 9.19 11.83
N ASP A 63 10.99 8.60 11.97
CA ASP A 63 12.16 8.80 11.13
C ASP A 63 12.31 7.74 10.03
N ARG A 64 11.22 7.07 9.69
CA ARG A 64 11.16 6.08 8.60
C ARG A 64 10.17 6.50 7.55
N LEU A 65 10.53 6.18 6.30
CA LEU A 65 9.63 6.20 5.16
C LEU A 65 9.47 4.76 4.66
N TYR A 66 8.23 4.28 4.67
CA TYR A 66 7.84 2.98 4.16
C TYR A 66 7.27 3.18 2.76
N ILE A 67 7.89 2.59 1.77
CA ILE A 67 7.59 2.90 0.38
C ILE A 67 7.19 1.63 -0.34
N SER A 68 5.95 1.57 -0.83
CA SER A 68 5.55 0.56 -1.79
C SER A 68 6.13 0.88 -3.17
N TYR A 69 6.63 -0.13 -3.84
CA TYR A 69 7.44 0.07 -5.04
C TYR A 69 6.95 -0.72 -6.25
N TRP A 70 5.65 -0.83 -6.39
CA TRP A 70 4.98 -1.52 -7.49
C TRP A 70 5.52 -2.95 -7.65
N HIS A 71 6.07 -3.35 -8.81
CA HIS A 71 6.70 -4.66 -8.98
C HIS A 71 8.12 -4.77 -8.39
N GLY A 72 8.55 -3.82 -7.61
CA GLY A 72 9.78 -3.84 -6.82
C GLY A 72 9.54 -4.09 -5.32
N GLY A 73 8.34 -4.57 -4.96
CA GLY A 73 7.98 -4.85 -3.57
C GLY A 73 7.96 -3.58 -2.71
N PHE A 74 8.82 -3.48 -1.70
CA PHE A 74 8.87 -2.30 -0.84
C PHE A 74 10.29 -1.94 -0.40
N ALA A 75 10.42 -0.71 0.12
CA ALA A 75 11.62 -0.22 0.78
C ALA A 75 11.29 0.38 2.15
N ILE A 76 12.19 0.19 3.12
CA ILE A 76 12.26 0.95 4.38
C ILE A 76 13.44 1.90 4.27
N VAL A 77 13.18 3.19 4.44
CA VAL A 77 14.18 4.25 4.26
C VAL A 77 14.29 5.08 5.54
N ASP A 78 15.49 5.26 6.05
CA ASP A 78 15.81 6.14 7.16
C ASP A 78 15.83 7.58 6.66
N ILE A 79 15.00 8.42 7.23
CA ILE A 79 14.87 9.85 6.97
C ILE A 79 15.12 10.70 8.25
N SER A 80 15.87 10.17 9.21
CA SER A 80 16.29 10.93 10.40
C SER A 80 17.05 12.21 10.02
N ASP A 81 17.84 12.15 8.95
CA ASP A 81 18.29 13.31 8.19
C ASP A 81 17.52 13.33 6.85
N MET A 82 16.47 14.15 6.76
CA MET A 82 15.63 14.22 5.55
C MET A 82 16.39 14.64 4.31
N SER A 83 17.53 15.33 4.46
CA SER A 83 18.37 15.74 3.31
C SER A 83 19.23 14.58 2.76
N LYS A 84 19.34 13.47 3.51
CA LYS A 84 20.20 12.32 3.21
C LYS A 84 19.49 10.99 3.50
N PRO A 85 18.42 10.69 2.78
CA PRO A 85 17.69 9.43 2.99
C PRO A 85 18.60 8.22 2.75
N ARG A 86 18.48 7.19 3.59
CA ARG A 86 19.29 5.97 3.51
C ARG A 86 18.41 4.75 3.51
N THR A 87 18.63 3.85 2.57
CA THR A 87 17.95 2.57 2.53
C THR A 87 18.32 1.73 3.75
N VAL A 88 17.33 1.30 4.50
CA VAL A 88 17.47 0.35 5.62
C VAL A 88 17.36 -1.08 5.09
N SER A 89 16.31 -1.35 4.29
CA SER A 89 16.08 -2.62 3.63
C SER A 89 15.15 -2.46 2.43
N THR A 90 15.17 -3.47 1.57
CA THR A 90 14.20 -3.69 0.50
C THR A 90 13.78 -5.15 0.51
N LEU A 91 12.56 -5.43 0.11
CA LEU A 91 12.08 -6.79 -0.11
C LEU A 91 11.18 -6.80 -1.34
N ASP A 92 11.51 -7.69 -2.27
CA ASP A 92 10.79 -7.86 -3.52
C ASP A 92 10.33 -9.33 -3.65
N TRP A 93 9.09 -9.52 -4.06
CA TRP A 93 8.49 -10.82 -4.37
C TRP A 93 7.99 -10.93 -5.80
N SER A 94 8.23 -9.93 -6.63
CA SER A 94 7.80 -9.90 -8.01
C SER A 94 9.00 -9.86 -8.99
N PRO A 95 9.23 -10.88 -9.80
CA PRO A 95 8.53 -12.16 -9.85
C PRO A 95 8.93 -13.09 -8.70
N PRO A 96 8.20 -14.18 -8.40
CA PRO A 96 7.15 -14.79 -9.22
C PRO A 96 5.73 -14.25 -8.96
N TYR A 97 5.52 -13.45 -7.88
CA TYR A 97 4.18 -12.94 -7.58
C TYR A 97 3.79 -11.82 -8.56
N PRO A 98 2.61 -11.90 -9.22
CA PRO A 98 2.30 -11.02 -10.34
C PRO A 98 1.68 -9.68 -9.94
N CYS A 99 1.07 -9.58 -8.74
CA CYS A 99 0.39 -8.35 -8.35
C CYS A 99 1.37 -7.30 -7.85
N PRO A 100 1.19 -6.03 -8.23
CA PRO A 100 2.08 -4.97 -7.77
C PRO A 100 1.80 -4.58 -6.33
N THR A 101 2.83 -4.24 -5.59
CA THR A 101 2.75 -3.73 -4.21
C THR A 101 2.21 -2.31 -4.19
N HIS A 102 1.05 -2.12 -3.54
CA HIS A 102 0.31 -0.87 -3.51
C HIS A 102 0.65 0.00 -2.31
N THR A 103 0.53 -0.54 -1.09
CA THR A 103 0.70 0.22 0.15
C THR A 103 1.49 -0.58 1.18
N THR A 104 2.38 0.09 1.90
CA THR A 104 3.19 -0.46 3.00
C THR A 104 2.87 0.31 4.27
N LEU A 105 2.08 -0.28 5.15
CA LEU A 105 1.55 0.36 6.35
C LEU A 105 2.16 -0.25 7.61
N PRO A 106 3.12 0.40 8.30
CA PRO A 106 3.58 -0.07 9.59
C PRO A 106 2.48 0.10 10.64
N MET A 107 2.25 -0.95 11.45
CA MET A 107 1.35 -0.90 12.59
C MET A 107 1.88 0.07 13.64
N LEU A 108 0.98 0.85 14.27
CA LEU A 108 1.38 1.87 15.24
C LEU A 108 1.81 1.25 16.57
N ASN A 109 1.23 0.12 16.94
CA ASN A 109 1.48 -0.57 18.19
C ASN A 109 2.24 -1.87 17.95
N ARG A 110 3.10 -2.21 18.90
CA ARG A 110 3.70 -3.54 18.94
C ARG A 110 2.64 -4.59 19.31
N ILE A 111 2.67 -5.71 18.62
CA ILE A 111 1.82 -6.85 18.90
C ILE A 111 2.72 -8.02 19.28
N MET A 112 2.45 -8.69 20.40
CA MET A 112 3.29 -9.78 20.93
C MET A 112 4.79 -9.37 21.02
N GLU A 113 5.06 -8.16 21.49
CA GLU A 113 6.41 -7.58 21.64
C GLU A 113 7.20 -7.43 20.32
N ARG A 114 6.51 -7.44 19.17
CA ARG A 114 7.09 -7.32 17.84
C ARG A 114 6.47 -6.19 17.03
N ASP A 115 7.21 -5.69 16.06
CA ASP A 115 6.79 -4.65 15.14
C ASP A 115 6.37 -5.30 13.81
N PHE A 116 5.20 -4.91 13.30
CA PHE A 116 4.65 -5.46 12.07
C PHE A 116 4.31 -4.37 11.07
N MET A 117 4.34 -4.74 9.81
CA MET A 117 3.90 -3.94 8.69
C MET A 117 2.91 -4.75 7.86
N ILE A 118 1.81 -4.11 7.48
CA ILE A 118 0.85 -4.67 6.54
C ILE A 118 1.19 -4.14 5.16
N VAL A 119 1.27 -5.03 4.21
CA VAL A 119 1.51 -4.67 2.81
C VAL A 119 0.34 -5.16 1.98
N THR A 120 -0.30 -4.26 1.24
CA THR A 120 -1.33 -4.63 0.28
C THR A 120 -0.77 -4.61 -1.13
N ASP A 121 -1.16 -5.59 -1.92
CA ASP A 121 -0.96 -5.55 -3.36
C ASP A 121 -2.20 -4.94 -4.03
N GLU A 122 -2.09 -4.52 -5.26
CA GLU A 122 -3.22 -4.02 -6.05
C GLU A 122 -3.68 -5.05 -7.08
N GLU A 123 -4.99 -5.25 -7.12
CA GLU A 123 -5.61 -5.96 -8.23
C GLU A 123 -5.71 -5.05 -9.46
N VAL A 124 -4.93 -5.34 -10.49
CA VAL A 124 -4.85 -4.51 -11.71
C VAL A 124 -5.61 -5.07 -12.92
N GLY A 125 -6.31 -6.21 -12.76
CA GLY A 125 -7.18 -6.82 -13.78
C GLY A 125 -6.52 -7.94 -14.59
N GLU A 126 -7.22 -8.43 -15.62
CA GLU A 126 -6.95 -9.69 -16.34
C GLU A 126 -5.53 -9.92 -16.84
N LYS A 127 -4.81 -8.87 -17.20
CA LYS A 127 -3.52 -9.03 -17.91
C LYS A 127 -2.38 -9.54 -17.03
N LEU A 128 -2.52 -9.48 -15.71
CA LEU A 128 -1.48 -9.87 -14.78
C LEU A 128 -1.88 -11.05 -13.89
N ASN A 129 -3.18 -11.38 -13.80
CA ASN A 129 -3.72 -12.24 -12.75
C ASN A 129 -4.49 -13.46 -13.28
N ASP A 130 -3.86 -14.27 -14.11
CA ASP A 130 -4.49 -15.53 -14.54
C ASP A 130 -4.69 -16.54 -13.40
N THR A 131 -4.01 -16.35 -12.27
CA THR A 131 -3.98 -17.37 -11.18
C THR A 131 -4.13 -16.84 -9.78
N HIS A 132 -3.91 -15.54 -9.52
CA HIS A 132 -3.92 -14.98 -8.16
C HIS A 132 -4.55 -13.58 -8.16
N ASN A 133 -5.51 -13.38 -7.28
CA ASN A 133 -5.99 -12.03 -6.96
C ASN A 133 -5.03 -11.37 -5.96
N ALA A 134 -4.95 -10.05 -5.99
CA ALA A 134 -4.18 -9.28 -5.03
C ALA A 134 -4.67 -9.53 -3.60
N PHE A 135 -3.76 -9.62 -2.65
CA PHE A 135 -4.03 -9.90 -1.25
C PHE A 135 -3.15 -9.05 -0.33
N LEU A 136 -3.15 -9.36 0.95
CA LEU A 136 -2.46 -8.63 1.99
C LEU A 136 -1.39 -9.52 2.61
N TRP A 137 -0.19 -8.97 2.79
CA TRP A 137 0.93 -9.58 3.48
C TRP A 137 1.06 -9.02 4.89
N VAL A 138 1.44 -9.86 5.85
CA VAL A 138 1.92 -9.46 7.16
C VAL A 138 3.42 -9.65 7.19
N VAL A 139 4.16 -8.58 7.44
CA VAL A 139 5.62 -8.57 7.46
C VAL A 139 6.10 -8.19 8.86
N ASP A 140 6.90 -9.05 9.48
CA ASP A 140 7.60 -8.73 10.72
C ASP A 140 8.79 -7.81 10.40
N ILE A 141 8.78 -6.62 10.98
CA ILE A 141 9.81 -5.60 10.84
C ILE A 141 10.53 -5.29 12.16
N THR A 142 10.42 -6.17 13.16
CA THR A 142 11.12 -6.02 14.45
C THR A 142 12.62 -5.81 14.23
N LYS A 143 13.17 -6.43 13.21
CA LYS A 143 14.50 -6.14 12.69
C LYS A 143 14.37 -5.52 11.30
N GLU A 144 14.23 -4.21 11.23
CA GLU A 144 13.98 -3.46 9.98
C GLU A 144 14.97 -3.80 8.84
N THR A 145 16.20 -4.20 9.17
CA THR A 145 17.22 -4.59 8.18
C THR A 145 17.01 -5.98 7.58
N LEU A 146 16.08 -6.77 8.12
CA LEU A 146 15.73 -8.13 7.68
C LEU A 146 14.22 -8.35 7.83
N PRO A 147 13.39 -7.66 7.05
CA PRO A 147 11.94 -7.83 7.08
C PRO A 147 11.57 -9.27 6.66
N LEU A 148 10.61 -9.85 7.36
CA LEU A 148 10.19 -11.24 7.16
C LEU A 148 8.68 -11.34 6.92
N PRO A 149 8.20 -11.72 5.73
CA PRO A 149 6.81 -12.10 5.53
C PRO A 149 6.45 -13.31 6.40
N ILE A 150 5.39 -13.22 7.19
CA ILE A 150 5.02 -14.26 8.16
C ILE A 150 3.62 -14.82 7.95
N ALA A 151 2.73 -14.06 7.30
CA ALA A 151 1.38 -14.47 7.00
C ALA A 151 0.82 -13.72 5.80
N THR A 152 -0.31 -14.19 5.29
CA THR A 152 -1.13 -13.51 4.29
C THR A 152 -2.58 -13.50 4.74
N PHE A 153 -3.35 -12.50 4.27
CA PHE A 153 -4.79 -12.51 4.39
C PHE A 153 -5.41 -12.39 3.01
N ILE A 154 -6.29 -13.32 2.68
CA ILE A 154 -6.94 -13.45 1.38
C ILE A 154 -8.44 -13.57 1.59
N VAL A 155 -9.23 -12.77 0.86
CA VAL A 155 -10.68 -12.96 0.78
C VAL A 155 -10.95 -14.00 -0.32
N PRO A 156 -11.61 -15.12 -0.02
CA PRO A 156 -11.89 -16.14 -1.01
C PRO A 156 -12.74 -15.60 -2.16
N PHE A 157 -12.35 -15.92 -3.37
CA PHE A 157 -13.08 -15.60 -4.59
C PHE A 157 -12.82 -16.67 -5.65
N ASP A 158 -13.90 -17.26 -6.18
CA ASP A 158 -13.85 -18.32 -7.19
C ASP A 158 -13.97 -17.81 -8.64
N GLY A 159 -14.07 -16.47 -8.80
CA GLY A 159 -14.12 -15.80 -10.10
C GLY A 159 -12.75 -15.31 -10.56
N LYS A 160 -12.75 -14.62 -11.70
CA LYS A 160 -11.60 -13.92 -12.24
C LYS A 160 -11.82 -12.41 -12.19
N SER A 161 -10.81 -11.68 -11.82
CA SER A 161 -10.79 -10.23 -11.96
C SER A 161 -10.73 -9.84 -13.44
N THR A 162 -11.47 -8.79 -13.78
CA THR A 162 -11.47 -8.18 -15.11
C THR A 162 -11.19 -6.69 -15.00
N ASN A 163 -10.99 -6.00 -16.12
CA ASN A 163 -10.84 -4.54 -16.09
C ASN A 163 -12.10 -3.81 -15.59
N GLU A 164 -13.28 -4.43 -15.76
CA GLU A 164 -14.57 -3.88 -15.34
C GLU A 164 -14.94 -4.29 -13.91
N PHE A 165 -14.51 -5.49 -13.49
CA PHE A 165 -14.74 -6.03 -12.15
C PHE A 165 -13.43 -6.57 -11.57
N ARG A 166 -12.80 -5.81 -10.70
CA ARG A 166 -11.63 -6.24 -9.96
C ARG A 166 -12.04 -6.80 -8.61
N PHE A 167 -11.41 -7.89 -8.20
CA PHE A 167 -11.59 -8.47 -6.88
C PHE A 167 -10.21 -8.78 -6.27
N GLY A 168 -9.81 -8.00 -5.29
CA GLY A 168 -8.51 -8.10 -4.66
C GLY A 168 -8.24 -6.90 -3.75
N ALA A 169 -7.19 -7.00 -2.95
CA ALA A 169 -6.78 -5.96 -2.03
C ALA A 169 -6.42 -4.66 -2.78
N HIS A 170 -6.57 -3.53 -2.06
CA HIS A 170 -6.15 -2.23 -2.54
C HIS A 170 -5.66 -1.36 -1.39
N GLN A 171 -6.40 -0.33 -0.99
CA GLN A 171 -5.97 0.67 -0.01
C GLN A 171 -6.43 0.33 1.40
N PRO A 172 -5.51 0.18 2.37
CA PRO A 172 -5.84 0.12 3.80
C PRO A 172 -6.05 1.54 4.36
N ALA A 173 -6.87 1.66 5.39
CA ALA A 173 -6.93 2.88 6.18
C ALA A 173 -5.57 3.13 6.85
N GLU A 174 -4.94 4.27 6.58
CA GLU A 174 -3.62 4.58 7.14
C GLU A 174 -3.66 4.88 8.64
N GLN A 175 -4.82 5.22 9.19
CA GLN A 175 -5.04 5.36 10.61
C GLN A 175 -5.61 4.06 11.16
N VAL A 176 -4.83 3.37 11.99
CA VAL A 176 -5.22 2.11 12.62
C VAL A 176 -5.41 2.35 14.12
N TYR A 177 -6.61 2.09 14.60
CA TYR A 177 -6.93 2.16 16.02
C TYR A 177 -7.11 0.74 16.56
N GLY A 178 -6.29 0.38 17.57
CA GLY A 178 -6.23 -1.00 18.06
C GLY A 178 -5.54 -1.95 17.07
N ASN A 179 -6.10 -3.14 16.88
CA ASN A 179 -5.54 -4.18 16.05
C ASN A 179 -6.41 -4.52 14.83
N THR A 180 -7.50 -3.80 14.60
CA THR A 180 -8.38 -3.98 13.43
C THR A 180 -8.00 -2.99 12.33
N LEU A 181 -7.70 -3.51 11.15
CA LEU A 181 -7.44 -2.75 9.94
C LEU A 181 -8.63 -2.82 9.00
N TYR A 182 -9.04 -1.67 8.49
CA TYR A 182 -9.99 -1.56 7.40
C TYR A 182 -9.25 -1.45 6.08
N VAL A 183 -9.62 -2.27 5.11
CA VAL A 183 -8.96 -2.32 3.81
C VAL A 183 -9.99 -2.50 2.70
N THR A 184 -9.87 -1.71 1.63
CA THR A 184 -10.72 -1.87 0.45
C THR A 184 -10.28 -3.06 -0.38
N TRP A 185 -11.26 -3.73 -0.98
CA TRP A 185 -11.09 -4.96 -1.75
C TRP A 185 -11.75 -4.89 -3.13
N PHE A 186 -11.77 -3.72 -3.75
CA PHE A 186 -12.48 -3.41 -4.98
C PHE A 186 -13.93 -3.96 -4.98
N GLY A 187 -14.27 -4.89 -5.88
CA GLY A 187 -15.59 -5.52 -5.93
C GLY A 187 -15.95 -6.33 -4.68
N GLY A 188 -14.98 -6.62 -3.83
CA GLY A 188 -15.18 -7.21 -2.50
C GLY A 188 -15.59 -6.21 -1.42
N GLY A 189 -15.65 -4.92 -1.72
CA GLY A 189 -16.06 -3.89 -0.77
C GLY A 189 -14.98 -3.53 0.26
N LEU A 190 -15.41 -3.18 1.46
CA LEU A 190 -14.56 -2.90 2.61
C LEU A 190 -14.45 -4.13 3.51
N ARG A 191 -13.23 -4.46 3.94
CA ARG A 191 -12.93 -5.57 4.85
C ARG A 191 -12.38 -5.04 6.17
N ALA A 192 -12.83 -5.61 7.28
CA ALA A 192 -12.27 -5.40 8.61
C ALA A 192 -11.49 -6.65 9.01
N VAL A 193 -10.18 -6.48 9.23
CA VAL A 193 -9.26 -7.59 9.52
C VAL A 193 -8.61 -7.38 10.87
N ASP A 194 -8.76 -8.36 11.77
CA ASP A 194 -8.13 -8.38 13.09
C ASP A 194 -6.72 -8.96 13.00
N PHE A 195 -5.75 -8.20 13.49
CA PHE A 195 -4.34 -8.55 13.61
C PHE A 195 -3.90 -8.78 15.07
N SER A 196 -4.81 -9.03 16.01
CA SER A 196 -4.45 -9.39 17.39
C SER A 196 -3.49 -10.59 17.45
N ASN A 197 -3.60 -11.49 16.48
CA ASN A 197 -2.58 -12.48 16.16
C ASN A 197 -2.10 -12.27 14.71
N PRO A 198 -0.95 -11.61 14.51
CA PRO A 198 -0.45 -11.29 13.17
C PRO A 198 -0.06 -12.52 12.33
N TYR A 199 0.14 -13.67 12.97
CA TYR A 199 0.42 -14.93 12.28
C TYR A 199 -0.84 -15.58 11.70
N ILE A 200 -2.03 -15.19 12.18
CA ILE A 200 -3.32 -15.73 11.75
C ILE A 200 -4.33 -14.58 11.68
N PRO A 201 -4.17 -13.64 10.74
CA PRO A 201 -5.12 -12.54 10.59
C PRO A 201 -6.52 -13.07 10.24
N LYS A 202 -7.56 -12.40 10.76
CA LYS A 202 -8.94 -12.86 10.61
C LYS A 202 -9.86 -11.74 10.13
N GLU A 203 -10.73 -12.02 9.17
CA GLU A 203 -11.85 -11.15 8.88
C GLU A 203 -12.82 -11.15 10.06
N VAL A 204 -13.16 -9.96 10.55
CA VAL A 204 -14.12 -9.75 11.65
C VAL A 204 -15.36 -8.99 11.21
N GLY A 205 -15.35 -8.44 10.00
CA GLY A 205 -16.48 -7.77 9.38
C GLY A 205 -16.19 -7.36 7.94
N TYR A 206 -17.27 -7.07 7.22
CA TYR A 206 -17.17 -6.53 5.87
C TYR A 206 -18.40 -5.68 5.53
N TYR A 207 -18.24 -4.81 4.55
CA TYR A 207 -19.31 -4.06 3.95
C TYR A 207 -19.11 -4.01 2.42
N ILE A 208 -20.15 -4.36 1.67
CA ILE A 208 -20.13 -4.25 0.21
C ILE A 208 -21.20 -3.23 -0.17
N PRO A 209 -20.81 -2.07 -0.74
CA PRO A 209 -21.76 -1.08 -1.24
C PRO A 209 -22.74 -1.67 -2.27
N LEU A 210 -23.89 -1.03 -2.45
CA LEU A 210 -24.72 -1.31 -3.61
C LEU A 210 -24.10 -0.61 -4.83
N PRO A 211 -24.14 -1.23 -6.02
CA PRO A 211 -23.69 -0.55 -7.23
C PRO A 211 -24.47 0.74 -7.47
N GLY A 212 -23.75 1.81 -7.79
CA GLY A 212 -24.33 3.10 -8.09
C GLY A 212 -25.27 3.07 -9.30
N LYS A 213 -26.03 4.14 -9.46
CA LYS A 213 -27.03 4.25 -10.54
C LYS A 213 -26.39 4.03 -11.91
N GLY A 214 -26.83 2.97 -12.60
CA GLY A 214 -26.35 2.60 -13.93
C GLY A 214 -25.08 1.75 -13.91
N GLN A 215 -24.54 1.45 -12.74
CA GLN A 215 -23.41 0.54 -12.56
C GLN A 215 -23.89 -0.88 -12.29
N LYS A 216 -23.09 -1.87 -12.66
CA LYS A 216 -23.36 -3.30 -12.41
C LYS A 216 -22.51 -3.87 -11.26
N VAL A 217 -21.45 -3.15 -10.91
CA VAL A 217 -20.44 -3.60 -9.97
C VAL A 217 -20.02 -2.45 -9.06
N VAL A 218 -19.51 -2.77 -7.88
CA VAL A 218 -18.83 -1.84 -6.99
C VAL A 218 -17.33 -1.88 -7.25
N MET A 219 -16.64 -0.78 -6.89
CA MET A 219 -15.19 -0.67 -7.02
C MET A 219 -14.66 0.14 -5.83
N SER A 220 -14.81 -0.42 -4.63
CA SER A 220 -14.36 0.22 -3.40
C SER A 220 -12.86 0.47 -3.44
N ASN A 221 -12.47 1.74 -3.37
CA ASN A 221 -11.12 2.18 -3.73
C ASN A 221 -10.29 2.61 -2.54
N ASP A 222 -10.84 3.40 -1.65
CA ASP A 222 -10.10 4.00 -0.54
C ASP A 222 -10.96 4.09 0.70
N VAL A 223 -10.32 4.10 1.88
CA VAL A 223 -11.02 4.23 3.16
C VAL A 223 -10.19 5.07 4.13
N PHE A 224 -10.86 5.99 4.79
CA PHE A 224 -10.31 6.70 5.94
C PHE A 224 -11.05 6.27 7.21
N HIS A 225 -10.30 6.00 8.29
CA HIS A 225 -10.83 5.66 9.61
C HIS A 225 -10.52 6.82 10.55
N ASP A 226 -11.53 7.47 11.10
CA ASP A 226 -11.34 8.56 12.03
C ASP A 226 -11.25 8.08 13.50
N LYS A 227 -10.82 8.99 14.37
CA LYS A 227 -10.67 8.71 15.82
C LYS A 227 -11.99 8.41 16.56
N ASP A 228 -13.12 8.76 15.97
CA ASP A 228 -14.46 8.60 16.54
C ASP A 228 -15.13 7.29 16.04
N GLY A 229 -14.38 6.46 15.30
CA GLY A 229 -14.82 5.15 14.81
C GLY A 229 -15.63 5.21 13.51
N LYS A 230 -15.67 6.36 12.83
CA LYS A 230 -16.32 6.46 11.52
C LYS A 230 -15.37 6.05 10.42
N LEU A 231 -15.94 5.40 9.42
CA LEU A 231 -15.25 4.97 8.21
C LEU A 231 -15.80 5.75 7.03
N TYR A 232 -14.92 6.33 6.26
CA TYR A 232 -15.23 7.12 5.08
C TYR A 232 -14.75 6.33 3.87
N LEU A 233 -15.70 5.67 3.19
CA LEU A 233 -15.42 4.78 2.07
C LEU A 233 -15.62 5.53 0.75
N ILE A 234 -14.66 5.41 -0.15
CA ILE A 234 -14.73 5.93 -1.51
C ILE A 234 -14.83 4.76 -2.48
N ASP A 235 -15.88 4.77 -3.30
CA ASP A 235 -16.03 3.88 -4.45
C ASP A 235 -15.74 4.63 -5.76
N ARG A 236 -15.09 3.98 -6.72
CA ARG A 236 -14.73 4.62 -8.01
C ARG A 236 -15.95 4.95 -8.86
N TYR A 237 -17.07 4.27 -8.65
CA TYR A 237 -18.25 4.38 -9.50
C TYR A 237 -19.44 5.06 -8.81
N ASP A 238 -19.52 5.00 -7.47
CA ASP A 238 -20.67 5.50 -6.72
C ASP A 238 -20.34 6.65 -5.77
N GLY A 239 -19.06 6.95 -5.57
CA GLY A 239 -18.62 8.10 -4.81
C GLY A 239 -18.30 7.80 -3.35
N PHE A 240 -19.12 8.27 -2.38
CA PHE A 240 -18.69 8.41 -0.99
C PHE A 240 -19.76 7.95 0.00
N GLU A 241 -19.39 7.13 0.95
CA GLU A 241 -20.25 6.64 2.04
C GLU A 241 -19.60 6.86 3.41
N ILE A 242 -20.41 7.11 4.42
CA ILE A 242 -19.98 7.19 5.82
C ILE A 242 -20.61 6.01 6.57
N LEU A 243 -19.74 5.20 7.19
CA LEU A 243 -20.12 3.99 7.91
C LEU A 243 -19.70 4.12 9.39
N GLU A 244 -20.37 3.41 10.26
CA GLU A 244 -19.96 3.21 11.65
C GLU A 244 -19.50 1.76 11.84
N SER A 245 -18.30 1.58 12.42
CA SER A 245 -17.80 0.27 12.76
C SER A 245 -18.64 -0.36 13.86
N GLN A 246 -18.91 -1.68 13.70
CA GLN A 246 -19.56 -2.51 14.73
C GLN A 246 -18.55 -3.49 15.37
N VAL A 247 -17.25 -3.40 15.02
CA VAL A 247 -16.16 -4.28 15.47
C VAL A 247 -15.01 -3.47 16.03
#